data_d4b9efe56ebc354e9bfa2df3f15c3473
#
_entry.id   d4b9efe56ebc354e9bfa2df3f15c3473
#
_cell.length_a   1.000
_cell.length_b   1.000
_cell.length_c   1.000
_cell.angle_alpha   90.00
_cell.angle_beta   90.00
_cell.angle_gamma   90.00
#
_symmetry.space_group_name_H-M   'P 1'
#
loop_
_entity.id
_entity.type
_entity.pdbx_description
1 polymer ?
#
loop_
_entity_poly.entity_id
_entity_poly.type
_entity_poly.pdbx_seq_one_letter_code
_entity_poly.pdbx_strand_id
1 'polypeptide(L)'
;MQLSLKMAMALSIFASTNLFAATTLVVPENVNLLAINMEKPKLEGGLFSSEKTIEIPDGTNQIVFKYQPEFEIGDNIKTVYGDAIIAKFDSENETLKFELPEFKTLRQAQTSISPLEWQLLDSKGQPIALIEDVLQSDGVQLGRSFPQEARNYNIAGGVASVAVTYVTVNQHQQMVTGVEPRVQVSGSNSVASTTDSQMVDLLKTMYQKATPEEQAIFKSWVAQQ
;
A
#
# COMPACT_ATOMS: atom_id res chain seq x y z
N MET A 1 40.40 45.79 42.24
CA MET A 1 39.84 44.42 42.40
C MET A 1 38.69 44.29 41.38
N GLN A 2 39.02 43.84 40.17
CA GLN A 2 38.01 43.75 39.10
C GLN A 2 37.58 42.28 38.93
N LEU A 3 36.31 42.03 39.15
CA LEU A 3 35.68 40.72 38.98
C LEU A 3 35.18 40.62 37.51
N SER A 4 35.89 39.87 36.72
CA SER A 4 35.44 39.57 35.32
C SER A 4 34.41 38.46 35.30
N LEU A 5 33.16 38.83 35.06
CA LEU A 5 32.02 37.92 34.85
C LEU A 5 32.14 37.26 33.47
N LYS A 6 32.57 36.00 33.42
CA LYS A 6 32.57 35.21 32.19
C LYS A 6 31.16 34.68 31.96
N MET A 7 30.47 35.30 31.00
CA MET A 7 29.15 34.87 30.52
C MET A 7 29.35 33.66 29.61
N ALA A 8 29.04 32.48 30.13
CA ALA A 8 29.01 31.22 29.33
C ALA A 8 27.69 31.17 28.56
N MET A 9 27.77 31.41 27.26
CA MET A 9 26.65 31.30 26.34
C MET A 9 26.46 29.81 25.99
N ALA A 10 25.48 29.16 26.61
CA ALA A 10 25.09 27.79 26.30
C ALA A 10 24.35 27.77 24.96
N LEU A 11 25.00 27.28 23.92
CA LEU A 11 24.41 27.06 22.60
C LEU A 11 23.56 25.79 22.66
N SER A 12 22.24 25.94 22.87
CA SER A 12 21.27 24.84 22.82
C SER A 12 21.06 24.45 21.38
N ILE A 13 21.69 23.35 20.96
CA ILE A 13 21.41 22.72 19.66
C ILE A 13 20.07 22.01 19.78
N PHE A 14 19.00 22.62 19.28
CA PHE A 14 17.73 21.95 19.05
C PHE A 14 17.92 20.95 17.90
N ALA A 15 18.12 19.69 18.24
CA ALA A 15 17.98 18.60 17.26
C ALA A 15 16.48 18.52 16.89
N SER A 16 16.14 19.09 15.73
CA SER A 16 14.82 18.93 15.12
C SER A 16 14.71 17.47 14.68
N THR A 17 14.12 16.60 15.52
CA THR A 17 13.65 15.30 15.08
C THR A 17 12.50 15.55 14.13
N ASN A 18 12.66 15.22 12.86
CA ASN A 18 11.56 15.14 11.93
C ASN A 18 10.65 14.01 12.44
N LEU A 19 9.62 14.36 13.19
CA LEU A 19 8.47 13.49 13.41
C LEU A 19 7.79 13.40 12.03
N PHE A 20 8.01 12.31 11.31
CA PHE A 20 7.12 11.98 10.22
C PHE A 20 5.77 11.73 10.87
N ALA A 21 4.82 12.58 10.56
CA ALA A 21 3.44 12.33 10.90
C ALA A 21 3.03 11.05 10.18
N ALA A 22 2.41 10.13 10.89
CA ALA A 22 1.99 8.85 10.37
C ALA A 22 0.54 8.63 10.80
N THR A 23 -0.25 8.14 9.86
CA THR A 23 -1.61 7.71 10.14
C THR A 23 -1.60 6.28 10.70
N THR A 24 -2.36 6.03 11.75
CA THR A 24 -2.53 4.69 12.31
C THR A 24 -3.83 4.07 11.79
N LEU A 25 -3.74 2.95 11.10
CA LEU A 25 -4.90 2.15 10.70
C LEU A 25 -5.14 1.04 11.73
N VAL A 26 -6.30 1.04 12.34
CA VAL A 26 -6.76 -0.01 13.27
C VAL A 26 -7.49 -1.08 12.48
N VAL A 27 -7.00 -2.31 12.56
CA VAL A 27 -7.49 -3.47 11.81
C VAL A 27 -8.15 -4.45 12.78
N PRO A 28 -9.49 -4.60 12.75
CA PRO A 28 -10.20 -5.54 13.59
C PRO A 28 -9.94 -7.00 13.19
N GLU A 29 -10.18 -7.94 14.09
CA GLU A 29 -9.88 -9.37 13.93
C GLU A 29 -10.56 -10.00 12.71
N ASN A 30 -11.78 -9.57 12.40
CA ASN A 30 -12.55 -10.04 11.25
C ASN A 30 -12.18 -9.38 9.91
N VAL A 31 -11.13 -8.52 9.88
CA VAL A 31 -10.54 -7.95 8.67
C VAL A 31 -9.19 -8.59 8.40
N ASN A 32 -9.07 -9.26 7.26
CA ASN A 32 -7.80 -9.73 6.75
C ASN A 32 -7.21 -8.69 5.81
N LEU A 33 -6.28 -7.86 6.32
CA LEU A 33 -5.53 -6.89 5.52
C LEU A 33 -4.49 -7.64 4.68
N LEU A 34 -4.62 -7.59 3.36
CA LEU A 34 -3.89 -8.43 2.39
C LEU A 34 -2.74 -7.68 1.72
N ALA A 35 -2.92 -6.37 1.50
CA ALA A 35 -1.87 -5.49 1.02
C ALA A 35 -2.12 -4.07 1.50
N ILE A 36 -1.05 -3.29 1.63
CA ILE A 36 -1.06 -1.85 1.87
C ILE A 36 0.02 -1.21 1.00
N ASN A 37 -0.36 -0.21 0.20
CA ASN A 37 0.54 0.49 -0.73
C ASN A 37 1.37 -0.49 -1.59
N MET A 38 0.74 -1.58 -2.07
CA MET A 38 1.36 -2.66 -2.86
C MET A 38 2.45 -3.45 -2.11
N GLU A 39 2.43 -3.42 -0.79
CA GLU A 39 3.33 -4.19 0.07
C GLU A 39 2.56 -5.14 0.99
N LYS A 40 3.25 -6.15 1.53
CA LYS A 40 2.67 -7.04 2.53
C LYS A 40 2.56 -6.29 3.86
N PRO A 41 1.36 -6.23 4.50
CA PRO A 41 1.18 -5.49 5.74
C PRO A 41 1.96 -6.13 6.88
N LYS A 42 2.56 -5.30 7.73
CA LYS A 42 3.23 -5.69 8.98
C LYS A 42 2.40 -5.16 10.14
N LEU A 43 1.44 -5.97 10.58
CA LEU A 43 0.54 -5.60 11.66
C LEU A 43 1.25 -5.69 13.01
N GLU A 44 1.06 -4.67 13.84
CA GLU A 44 1.47 -4.62 15.23
C GLU A 44 0.29 -4.94 16.15
N GLY A 45 0.56 -5.55 17.29
CA GLY A 45 -0.45 -5.92 18.29
C GLY A 45 -0.09 -7.19 19.05
N GLY A 46 -0.73 -7.40 20.18
CA GLY A 46 -0.54 -8.61 21.02
C GLY A 46 -1.16 -9.85 20.37
N LEU A 47 -0.68 -11.03 20.77
CA LEU A 47 -1.21 -12.33 20.31
C LEU A 47 -2.71 -12.53 20.64
N PHE A 48 -3.21 -11.84 21.66
CA PHE A 48 -4.60 -11.92 22.14
C PHE A 48 -5.36 -10.60 21.93
N SER A 49 -4.84 -9.70 21.09
CA SER A 49 -5.53 -8.43 20.80
C SER A 49 -6.58 -8.67 19.73
N SER A 50 -7.83 -8.26 19.99
CA SER A 50 -8.93 -8.26 19.02
C SER A 50 -8.74 -7.23 17.90
N GLU A 51 -7.83 -6.28 18.10
CA GLU A 51 -7.47 -5.28 17.11
C GLU A 51 -5.95 -5.27 16.93
N LYS A 52 -5.51 -5.07 15.70
CA LYS A 52 -4.12 -4.83 15.34
C LYS A 52 -3.99 -3.45 14.73
N THR A 53 -2.79 -2.92 14.70
CA THR A 53 -2.52 -1.62 14.12
C THR A 53 -1.44 -1.71 13.05
N ILE A 54 -1.44 -0.74 12.15
CA ILE A 54 -0.34 -0.51 11.23
C ILE A 54 -0.18 0.99 11.02
N GLU A 55 1.06 1.46 11.04
CA GLU A 55 1.40 2.82 10.67
C GLU A 55 1.55 2.93 9.15
N ILE A 56 0.91 3.94 8.57
CA ILE A 56 0.94 4.25 7.15
C ILE A 56 1.39 5.70 6.95
N PRO A 57 2.08 6.01 5.84
CA PRO A 57 2.49 7.38 5.56
C PRO A 57 1.29 8.30 5.36
N ASP A 58 1.46 9.58 5.67
CA ASP A 58 0.47 10.59 5.31
C ASP A 58 0.35 10.74 3.79
N GLY A 59 -0.82 11.18 3.34
CA GLY A 59 -1.16 11.34 1.93
C GLY A 59 -2.01 10.20 1.37
N THR A 60 -1.88 9.95 0.08
CA THR A 60 -2.69 8.93 -0.62
C THR A 60 -2.22 7.52 -0.30
N ASN A 61 -3.10 6.72 0.26
CA ASN A 61 -2.88 5.32 0.62
C ASN A 61 -3.84 4.40 -0.14
N GLN A 62 -3.42 3.15 -0.29
CA GLN A 62 -4.23 2.09 -0.89
C GLN A 62 -4.15 0.83 -0.03
N ILE A 63 -5.30 0.25 0.28
CA ILE A 63 -5.40 -1.03 0.99
C ILE A 63 -6.07 -2.09 0.14
N VAL A 64 -5.72 -3.35 0.37
CA VAL A 64 -6.49 -4.52 -0.08
C VAL A 64 -6.84 -5.34 1.13
N PHE A 65 -8.11 -5.64 1.30
CA PHE A 65 -8.58 -6.42 2.44
C PHE A 65 -9.74 -7.34 2.09
N LYS A 66 -10.04 -8.29 2.98
CA LYS A 66 -11.27 -9.10 2.99
C LYS A 66 -11.91 -9.02 4.35
N TYR A 67 -13.24 -8.88 4.37
CA TYR A 67 -14.04 -9.06 5.57
C TYR A 67 -14.34 -10.54 5.76
N GLN A 68 -14.09 -11.06 6.97
CA GLN A 68 -14.15 -12.49 7.29
C GLN A 68 -14.83 -12.72 8.65
N PRO A 69 -16.15 -12.43 8.77
CA PRO A 69 -16.86 -12.65 10.01
C PRO A 69 -16.95 -14.15 10.34
N GLU A 70 -16.81 -14.46 11.62
CA GLU A 70 -16.86 -15.82 12.16
C GLU A 70 -18.13 -16.07 12.96
N PHE A 71 -18.63 -17.29 12.89
CA PHE A 71 -19.86 -17.72 13.57
C PHE A 71 -19.64 -19.05 14.29
N GLU A 72 -19.96 -19.08 15.57
CA GLU A 72 -19.98 -20.31 16.36
C GLU A 72 -21.26 -21.10 16.05
N ILE A 73 -21.12 -22.34 15.59
CA ILE A 73 -22.22 -23.25 15.30
C ILE A 73 -21.94 -24.57 15.99
N GLY A 74 -22.58 -24.77 17.18
CA GLY A 74 -22.20 -25.86 18.06
C GLY A 74 -20.73 -25.75 18.46
N ASP A 75 -19.96 -26.82 18.26
CA ASP A 75 -18.55 -26.87 18.58
C ASP A 75 -17.62 -26.42 17.42
N ASN A 76 -18.20 -25.83 16.36
CA ASN A 76 -17.43 -25.45 15.17
C ASN A 76 -17.52 -23.94 14.90
N ILE A 77 -16.41 -23.37 14.44
CA ILE A 77 -16.34 -22.01 13.91
C ILE A 77 -16.51 -22.06 12.38
N LYS A 78 -17.41 -21.23 11.87
CA LYS A 78 -17.65 -21.05 10.44
C LYS A 78 -17.31 -19.64 10.04
N THR A 79 -16.35 -19.48 9.12
CA THR A 79 -15.95 -18.19 8.56
C THR A 79 -16.67 -17.94 7.23
N VAL A 80 -17.20 -16.75 7.02
CA VAL A 80 -17.72 -16.29 5.72
C VAL A 80 -16.67 -15.36 5.11
N TYR A 81 -16.37 -15.57 3.84
CA TYR A 81 -15.33 -14.82 3.14
C TYR A 81 -15.97 -13.82 2.18
N GLY A 82 -15.73 -12.53 2.41
CA GLY A 82 -16.06 -11.46 1.47
C GLY A 82 -15.10 -11.39 0.28
N ASP A 83 -15.46 -10.52 -0.66
CA ASP A 83 -14.61 -10.21 -1.80
C ASP A 83 -13.31 -9.53 -1.36
N ALA A 84 -12.28 -9.59 -2.20
CA ALA A 84 -11.08 -8.79 -1.99
C ALA A 84 -11.38 -7.36 -2.45
N ILE A 85 -11.49 -6.44 -1.51
CA ILE A 85 -11.74 -5.02 -1.78
C ILE A 85 -10.40 -4.29 -1.87
N ILE A 86 -10.24 -3.49 -2.92
CA ILE A 86 -9.14 -2.53 -3.06
C ILE A 86 -9.71 -1.14 -2.88
N ALA A 87 -9.14 -0.36 -1.96
CA ALA A 87 -9.63 0.98 -1.65
C ALA A 87 -8.48 2.00 -1.55
N LYS A 88 -8.72 3.18 -2.12
CA LYS A 88 -7.83 4.34 -2.08
C LYS A 88 -8.47 5.44 -1.25
N PHE A 89 -7.67 6.06 -0.38
CA PHE A 89 -8.06 7.18 0.48
C PHE A 89 -6.86 8.08 0.78
N ASP A 90 -7.14 9.30 1.22
CA ASP A 90 -6.12 10.22 1.74
C ASP A 90 -6.24 10.28 3.26
N SER A 91 -5.10 10.39 3.95
CA SER A 91 -5.04 10.50 5.42
C SER A 91 -3.86 11.38 5.86
N GLU A 92 -4.01 12.05 7.01
CA GLU A 92 -2.99 12.96 7.56
C GLU A 92 -2.99 12.92 9.10
N ASN A 93 -1.96 12.30 9.68
CA ASN A 93 -1.70 12.27 11.13
C ASN A 93 -2.93 11.95 11.98
N GLU A 94 -3.63 10.90 11.64
CA GLU A 94 -4.89 10.52 12.26
C GLU A 94 -4.96 9.01 12.56
N THR A 95 -5.98 8.60 13.32
CA THR A 95 -6.29 7.19 13.54
C THR A 95 -7.54 6.84 12.76
N LEU A 96 -7.41 5.89 11.85
CA LEU A 96 -8.50 5.36 11.04
C LEU A 96 -8.98 4.02 11.56
N LYS A 97 -10.29 3.82 11.54
CA LYS A 97 -10.94 2.56 11.96
C LYS A 97 -11.91 2.07 10.90
N PHE A 98 -11.96 0.76 10.72
CA PHE A 98 -13.00 0.14 9.91
C PHE A 98 -14.35 0.22 10.62
N GLU A 99 -15.38 0.66 9.90
CA GLU A 99 -16.79 0.45 10.24
C GLU A 99 -17.35 -0.59 9.29
N LEU A 100 -17.82 -1.68 9.85
CA LEU A 100 -18.24 -2.89 9.13
C LEU A 100 -19.61 -3.33 9.60
N PRO A 101 -20.43 -3.95 8.73
CA PRO A 101 -21.73 -4.49 9.13
C PRO A 101 -21.57 -5.66 10.10
N GLU A 102 -22.40 -5.68 11.13
CA GLU A 102 -22.52 -6.83 12.03
C GLU A 102 -23.59 -7.79 11.53
N PHE A 103 -23.18 -9.00 11.18
CA PHE A 103 -24.11 -10.06 10.81
C PHE A 103 -24.46 -10.93 12.00
N LYS A 104 -25.77 -11.01 12.32
CA LYS A 104 -26.26 -11.80 13.46
C LYS A 104 -26.27 -13.31 13.20
N THR A 105 -26.22 -13.73 11.95
CA THR A 105 -26.30 -15.15 11.57
C THR A 105 -25.40 -15.44 10.38
N LEU A 106 -24.88 -16.67 10.31
CA LEU A 106 -24.13 -17.19 9.17
C LEU A 106 -24.88 -16.95 7.84
N ARG A 107 -26.20 -17.23 7.82
CA ARG A 107 -27.00 -17.05 6.61
C ARG A 107 -27.06 -15.59 6.16
N GLN A 108 -27.21 -14.66 7.09
CA GLN A 108 -27.22 -13.25 6.79
C GLN A 108 -25.88 -12.83 6.18
N ALA A 109 -24.77 -13.25 6.79
CA ALA A 109 -23.44 -12.97 6.24
C ALA A 109 -23.29 -13.54 4.82
N GLN A 110 -23.65 -14.79 4.58
CA GLN A 110 -23.56 -15.42 3.27
C GLN A 110 -24.35 -14.73 2.17
N THR A 111 -25.46 -14.04 2.52
CA THR A 111 -26.30 -13.35 1.52
C THR A 111 -25.98 -11.88 1.35
N SER A 112 -25.30 -11.25 2.32
CA SER A 112 -25.15 -9.79 2.37
C SER A 112 -23.72 -9.30 2.52
N ILE A 113 -22.72 -10.20 2.47
CA ILE A 113 -21.32 -9.82 2.56
C ILE A 113 -20.77 -9.24 1.24
N SER A 114 -21.43 -9.49 0.13
CA SER A 114 -21.07 -8.99 -1.19
C SER A 114 -22.31 -8.43 -1.90
N PRO A 115 -22.36 -7.13 -2.28
CA PRO A 115 -21.30 -6.14 -1.99
C PRO A 115 -21.23 -5.81 -0.50
N LEU A 116 -20.02 -5.51 0.00
CA LEU A 116 -19.80 -5.12 1.39
C LEU A 116 -20.12 -3.63 1.57
N GLU A 117 -20.98 -3.29 2.52
CA GLU A 117 -21.20 -1.92 2.98
C GLU A 117 -20.24 -1.62 4.13
N TRP A 118 -19.28 -0.74 3.94
CA TRP A 118 -18.24 -0.44 4.91
C TRP A 118 -17.72 0.98 4.77
N GLN A 119 -17.03 1.48 5.80
CA GLN A 119 -16.41 2.80 5.79
C GLN A 119 -15.10 2.77 6.56
N LEU A 120 -14.24 3.78 6.34
CA LEU A 120 -13.16 4.15 7.25
C LEU A 120 -13.60 5.41 8.00
N LEU A 121 -13.50 5.35 9.32
CA LEU A 121 -13.81 6.48 10.21
C LEU A 121 -12.51 7.12 10.70
N ASP A 122 -12.50 8.44 10.78
CA ASP A 122 -11.44 9.21 11.41
C ASP A 122 -11.46 9.11 12.94
N SER A 123 -10.54 9.79 13.61
CA SER A 123 -10.47 9.83 15.08
C SER A 123 -11.69 10.47 15.76
N LYS A 124 -12.54 11.17 14.99
CA LYS A 124 -13.78 11.79 15.47
C LYS A 124 -15.01 10.92 15.16
N GLY A 125 -14.81 9.76 14.55
CA GLY A 125 -15.90 8.87 14.11
C GLY A 125 -16.63 9.38 12.87
N GLN A 126 -15.99 10.23 12.05
CA GLN A 126 -16.55 10.71 10.80
C GLN A 126 -16.02 9.87 9.63
N PRO A 127 -16.85 9.48 8.66
CA PRO A 127 -16.39 8.75 7.50
C PRO A 127 -15.48 9.62 6.64
N ILE A 128 -14.34 9.04 6.24
CA ILE A 128 -13.44 9.68 5.28
C ILE A 128 -13.85 9.32 3.84
N ALA A 129 -13.50 10.19 2.90
CA ALA A 129 -13.73 9.91 1.49
C ALA A 129 -12.79 8.79 1.01
N LEU A 130 -13.34 7.78 0.33
CA LEU A 130 -12.58 6.70 -0.29
C LEU A 130 -13.14 6.36 -1.67
N ILE A 131 -12.30 5.74 -2.49
CA ILE A 131 -12.69 5.15 -3.77
C ILE A 131 -12.35 3.68 -3.69
N GLU A 132 -13.33 2.83 -3.94
CA GLU A 132 -13.17 1.38 -3.84
C GLU A 132 -13.50 0.65 -5.14
N ASP A 133 -12.98 -0.58 -5.23
CA ASP A 133 -13.29 -1.54 -6.29
C ASP A 133 -13.12 -2.96 -5.74
N VAL A 134 -13.62 -3.94 -6.46
CA VAL A 134 -13.36 -5.36 -6.17
C VAL A 134 -12.14 -5.83 -6.95
N LEU A 135 -11.12 -6.30 -6.23
CA LEU A 135 -9.93 -6.87 -6.85
C LEU A 135 -10.23 -8.28 -7.37
N GLN A 136 -10.70 -8.34 -8.61
CA GLN A 136 -11.04 -9.59 -9.27
C GLN A 136 -9.78 -10.39 -9.60
N SER A 137 -9.90 -11.71 -9.63
CA SER A 137 -8.83 -12.62 -10.05
C SER A 137 -9.38 -13.57 -11.09
N ASP A 138 -8.76 -13.54 -12.24
CA ASP A 138 -9.03 -14.50 -13.30
C ASP A 138 -8.23 -15.80 -13.01
N GLY A 139 -8.91 -16.81 -12.44
CA GLY A 139 -8.30 -18.13 -12.27
C GLY A 139 -8.27 -18.72 -10.86
N VAL A 140 -7.34 -19.65 -10.62
CA VAL A 140 -7.26 -20.43 -9.39
C VAL A 140 -6.80 -19.56 -8.21
N GLN A 141 -7.56 -19.58 -7.12
CA GLN A 141 -7.35 -18.73 -5.91
C GLN A 141 -6.11 -19.14 -5.08
N LEU A 142 -5.40 -20.21 -5.46
CA LEU A 142 -4.23 -20.70 -4.72
C LEU A 142 -2.98 -19.90 -5.07
N GLY A 143 -2.29 -19.41 -4.03
CA GLY A 143 -1.02 -18.70 -4.18
C GLY A 143 -1.14 -17.24 -4.64
N ARG A 144 -2.28 -16.58 -4.43
CA ARG A 144 -2.46 -15.15 -4.74
C ARG A 144 -1.44 -14.28 -4.03
N SER A 145 -0.84 -13.36 -4.76
CA SER A 145 0.00 -12.29 -4.23
C SER A 145 -0.73 -10.96 -4.32
N PHE A 146 -1.49 -10.61 -3.30
CA PHE A 146 -2.27 -9.37 -3.28
C PHE A 146 -1.43 -8.09 -3.46
N PRO A 147 -0.19 -7.98 -2.94
CA PRO A 147 0.69 -6.87 -3.28
C PRO A 147 0.97 -6.76 -4.78
N GLN A 148 1.21 -7.90 -5.46
CA GLN A 148 1.45 -7.90 -6.90
C GLN A 148 0.16 -7.62 -7.68
N GLU A 149 -0.97 -8.17 -7.24
CA GLU A 149 -2.27 -7.91 -7.86
C GLU A 149 -2.68 -6.44 -7.74
N ALA A 150 -2.46 -5.80 -6.57
CA ALA A 150 -2.67 -4.37 -6.39
C ALA A 150 -1.76 -3.54 -7.33
N ARG A 151 -0.51 -3.94 -7.51
CA ARG A 151 0.40 -3.31 -8.47
C ARG A 151 -0.12 -3.43 -9.90
N ASN A 152 -0.55 -4.62 -10.31
CA ASN A 152 -1.11 -4.86 -11.65
C ASN A 152 -2.39 -4.04 -11.87
N TYR A 153 -3.27 -3.98 -10.87
CA TYR A 153 -4.48 -3.16 -10.88
C TYR A 153 -4.15 -1.67 -11.06
N ASN A 154 -3.13 -1.17 -10.37
CA ASN A 154 -2.69 0.22 -10.49
C ASN A 154 -2.11 0.52 -11.87
N ILE A 155 -1.32 -0.40 -12.44
CA ILE A 155 -0.79 -0.29 -13.81
C ILE A 155 -1.92 -0.28 -14.84
N ALA A 156 -2.98 -1.08 -14.62
CA ALA A 156 -4.15 -1.13 -15.49
C ALA A 156 -5.06 0.12 -15.38
N GLY A 157 -4.83 1.00 -14.39
CA GLY A 157 -5.58 2.24 -14.20
C GLY A 157 -6.99 2.03 -13.65
N GLY A 158 -7.18 1.07 -12.74
CA GLY A 158 -8.45 0.85 -12.04
C GLY A 158 -8.91 2.10 -11.28
N VAL A 159 -10.20 2.19 -10.93
CA VAL A 159 -10.80 3.39 -10.30
C VAL A 159 -10.16 3.76 -8.97
N ALA A 160 -9.73 2.77 -8.18
CA ALA A 160 -9.01 2.94 -6.92
C ALA A 160 -7.48 2.92 -7.08
N SER A 161 -6.96 3.16 -8.29
CA SER A 161 -5.52 3.11 -8.55
C SER A 161 -4.77 4.26 -7.89
N VAL A 162 -3.53 3.98 -7.48
CA VAL A 162 -2.55 4.95 -6.99
C VAL A 162 -1.32 4.93 -7.89
N ALA A 163 -0.49 5.98 -7.80
CA ALA A 163 0.75 6.05 -8.59
C ALA A 163 1.70 4.89 -8.25
N VAL A 164 2.21 4.21 -9.27
CA VAL A 164 3.23 3.18 -9.13
C VAL A 164 4.60 3.81 -9.37
N THR A 165 5.42 3.91 -8.32
CA THR A 165 6.80 4.40 -8.46
C THR A 165 7.71 3.25 -8.84
N TYR A 166 8.33 3.31 -10.01
CA TYR A 166 9.37 2.38 -10.41
C TYR A 166 10.73 2.91 -9.96
N VAL A 167 11.35 2.24 -9.00
CA VAL A 167 12.76 2.52 -8.66
C VAL A 167 13.62 1.75 -9.67
N THR A 168 14.12 2.44 -10.68
CA THR A 168 15.12 1.87 -11.60
C THR A 168 16.46 1.86 -10.87
N VAL A 169 16.85 0.72 -10.31
CA VAL A 169 18.21 0.55 -9.76
C VAL A 169 19.18 0.40 -10.92
N ASN A 170 19.82 1.48 -11.33
CA ASN A 170 20.92 1.43 -12.26
C ASN A 170 22.12 0.78 -11.58
N GLN A 171 22.32 -0.53 -11.80
CA GLN A 171 23.51 -1.28 -11.34
C GLN A 171 24.78 -0.99 -12.18
N HIS A 172 25.03 0.25 -12.53
CA HIS A 172 26.31 0.67 -13.10
C HIS A 172 26.74 2.02 -12.50
N GLN A 173 27.21 1.95 -11.24
CA GLN A 173 28.18 2.93 -10.76
C GLN A 173 29.35 2.19 -10.14
N GLN A 174 30.40 2.02 -10.95
CA GLN A 174 31.75 1.81 -10.46
C GLN A 174 32.07 2.92 -9.46
N MET A 175 32.65 2.51 -8.32
CA MET A 175 33.22 3.41 -7.34
C MET A 175 34.20 4.37 -8.02
N VAL A 176 33.85 5.64 -8.03
CA VAL A 176 34.79 6.72 -8.11
C VAL A 176 34.67 7.51 -6.82
N THR A 177 35.71 7.43 -6.01
CA THR A 177 35.89 8.14 -4.75
C THR A 177 35.77 9.65 -4.94
N GLY A 178 34.89 10.26 -4.12
CA GLY A 178 34.93 11.66 -3.76
C GLY A 178 34.10 12.59 -4.64
N VAL A 179 32.89 12.90 -4.18
CA VAL A 179 32.27 14.22 -4.11
C VAL A 179 30.83 14.00 -3.56
N GLU A 180 30.42 14.82 -2.61
CA GLU A 180 29.12 14.74 -1.92
C GLU A 180 27.92 14.82 -2.88
N PRO A 181 26.84 14.04 -2.65
CA PRO A 181 25.63 14.12 -3.46
C PRO A 181 24.79 15.33 -3.05
N ARG A 182 24.76 16.33 -3.93
CA ARG A 182 23.80 17.43 -3.84
C ARG A 182 22.44 16.92 -4.31
N VAL A 183 21.53 16.74 -3.39
CA VAL A 183 20.13 16.39 -3.69
C VAL A 183 19.47 17.60 -4.36
N GLN A 184 19.23 17.52 -5.66
CA GLN A 184 18.30 18.43 -6.33
C GLN A 184 16.90 17.78 -6.33
N VAL A 185 16.05 18.32 -5.47
CA VAL A 185 14.61 18.11 -5.54
C VAL A 185 14.06 19.07 -6.59
N SER A 186 13.84 18.58 -7.80
CA SER A 186 13.03 19.29 -8.80
C SER A 186 11.63 18.72 -8.79
N GLY A 187 10.74 19.42 -8.06
CA GLY A 187 9.31 19.27 -8.27
C GLY A 187 8.92 19.96 -9.57
N SER A 188 8.35 19.24 -10.50
CA SER A 188 7.40 19.79 -11.47
C SER A 188 6.55 18.69 -12.05
N ASN A 189 5.25 18.78 -11.76
CA ASN A 189 4.21 18.09 -12.48
C ASN A 189 4.30 18.49 -13.96
N SER A 190 4.80 17.58 -14.78
CA SER A 190 4.48 17.59 -16.19
C SER A 190 4.23 16.14 -16.59
N VAL A 191 3.04 15.86 -17.08
CA VAL A 191 2.75 14.68 -17.87
C VAL A 191 3.63 14.79 -19.11
N ALA A 192 4.89 14.34 -18.96
CA ALA A 192 5.82 14.24 -20.07
C ALA A 192 5.41 13.00 -20.86
N SER A 193 4.98 13.22 -22.07
CA SER A 193 4.90 12.21 -23.11
C SER A 193 6.21 11.41 -23.11
N THR A 194 6.16 10.18 -22.62
CA THR A 194 7.29 9.26 -22.68
C THR A 194 7.59 9.10 -24.15
N THR A 195 8.72 9.62 -24.62
CA THR A 195 9.11 9.53 -26.02
C THR A 195 9.15 8.06 -26.38
N ASP A 196 8.55 7.66 -27.51
CA ASP A 196 8.46 6.26 -28.00
C ASP A 196 9.78 5.49 -27.90
N SER A 197 10.91 6.19 -27.98
CA SER A 197 12.24 5.60 -27.82
C SER A 197 12.54 5.05 -26.42
N GLN A 198 12.08 5.71 -25.34
CA GLN A 198 12.35 5.25 -23.96
C GLN A 198 11.56 3.99 -23.62
N MET A 199 10.32 3.89 -24.11
CA MET A 199 9.50 2.68 -23.96
C MET A 199 10.11 1.50 -24.73
N VAL A 200 10.57 1.73 -25.94
CA VAL A 200 11.25 0.70 -26.76
C VAL A 200 12.55 0.24 -26.09
N ASP A 201 13.32 1.13 -25.51
CA ASP A 201 14.58 0.76 -24.84
C ASP A 201 14.32 -0.02 -23.53
N LEU A 202 13.25 0.32 -22.79
CA LEU A 202 12.80 -0.46 -21.65
C LEU A 202 12.37 -1.88 -22.07
N LEU A 203 11.57 -2.00 -23.13
CA LEU A 203 11.13 -3.30 -23.67
C LEU A 203 12.33 -4.15 -24.12
N LYS A 204 13.31 -3.56 -24.80
CA LYS A 204 14.55 -4.26 -25.19
C LYS A 204 15.32 -4.76 -23.96
N THR A 205 15.43 -3.94 -22.93
CA THR A 205 16.13 -4.30 -21.69
C THR A 205 15.43 -5.45 -20.97
N MET A 206 14.10 -5.41 -20.88
CA MET A 206 13.30 -6.49 -20.31
C MET A 206 13.43 -7.78 -21.10
N TYR A 207 13.36 -7.69 -22.42
CA TYR A 207 13.52 -8.85 -23.31
C TYR A 207 14.91 -9.49 -23.18
N GLN A 208 15.97 -8.71 -23.06
CA GLN A 208 17.34 -9.23 -22.87
C GLN A 208 17.55 -9.92 -21.51
N LYS A 209 16.76 -9.55 -20.48
CA LYS A 209 16.79 -10.15 -19.14
C LYS A 209 15.88 -11.38 -19.00
N ALA A 210 14.98 -11.57 -19.93
CA ALA A 210 14.06 -12.71 -19.95
C ALA A 210 14.77 -14.02 -20.27
N THR A 211 14.25 -15.13 -19.74
CA THR A 211 14.73 -16.47 -20.07
C THR A 211 14.47 -16.82 -21.53
N PRO A 212 15.18 -17.80 -22.13
CA PRO A 212 14.93 -18.24 -23.52
C PRO A 212 13.48 -18.64 -23.77
N GLU A 213 12.82 -19.28 -22.78
CA GLU A 213 11.41 -19.67 -22.87
C GLU A 213 10.49 -18.45 -22.91
N GLU A 214 10.70 -17.48 -22.04
CA GLU A 214 9.92 -16.22 -22.01
C GLU A 214 10.11 -15.40 -23.28
N GLN A 215 11.34 -15.37 -23.82
CA GLN A 215 11.63 -14.73 -25.11
C GLN A 215 10.89 -15.41 -26.27
N ALA A 216 10.78 -16.74 -26.25
CA ALA A 216 10.06 -17.48 -27.27
C ALA A 216 8.55 -17.19 -27.22
N ILE A 217 7.96 -17.15 -26.01
CA ILE A 217 6.56 -16.79 -25.80
C ILE A 217 6.29 -15.36 -26.29
N PHE A 218 7.14 -14.41 -25.93
CA PHE A 218 7.00 -13.02 -26.37
C PHE A 218 7.06 -12.87 -27.89
N LYS A 219 8.02 -13.55 -28.56
CA LYS A 219 8.12 -13.56 -30.02
C LYS A 219 6.87 -14.13 -30.70
N SER A 220 6.33 -15.23 -30.14
CA SER A 220 5.11 -15.84 -30.63
C SER A 220 3.91 -14.89 -30.51
N TRP A 221 3.80 -14.19 -29.41
CA TRP A 221 2.73 -13.21 -29.19
C TRP A 221 2.83 -12.02 -30.15
N VAL A 222 4.02 -11.44 -30.31
CA VAL A 222 4.24 -10.32 -31.25
C VAL A 222 3.94 -10.72 -32.70
N ALA A 223 4.23 -11.96 -33.07
CA ALA A 223 3.96 -12.47 -34.43
C ALA A 223 2.46 -12.67 -34.73
N GLN A 224 1.58 -12.61 -33.75
CA GLN A 224 0.13 -12.77 -33.87
C GLN A 224 -0.63 -11.43 -33.87
N GLN A 225 0.08 -10.28 -33.73
CA GLN A 225 -0.51 -8.95 -33.78
C GLN A 225 -0.43 -8.36 -35.19
#